data_70d8dbe831fba0036131b97023f02bf2
#
_entry.id   70d8dbe831fba0036131b97023f02bf2
#
_cell.length_a   1.000
_cell.length_b   1.000
_cell.length_c   1.000
_cell.angle_alpha   90.00
_cell.angle_beta   90.00
_cell.angle_gamma   90.00
#
_symmetry.space_group_name_H-M   'P 1'
#
loop_
_entity.id
_entity.type
_entity.pdbx_description
1 polymer ?
#
loop_
_entity_poly.entity_id
_entity_poly.type
_entity_poly.pdbx_seq_one_letter_code
_entity_poly.pdbx_strand_id
1 'polypeptide(L)' 'MTTRTLGNRLRVARAELEISQEQLANLVGVTRQTISSLETGQYCPSALLAFLLADQLGKRVDELFFLKGEAP' A
#
# COMPACT_ATOMS: atom_id res chain seq x y z
N MET A 1 19.40 -15.06 -0.95
CA MET A 1 18.42 -14.01 -1.27
C MET A 1 17.02 -14.55 -1.07
N THR A 2 16.13 -13.76 -0.50
CA THR A 2 14.76 -14.22 -0.26
C THR A 2 13.91 -14.20 -1.53
N THR A 3 12.97 -15.13 -1.65
CA THR A 3 11.95 -15.14 -2.69
C THR A 3 10.68 -14.41 -2.26
N ARG A 4 10.66 -13.85 -1.04
CA ARG A 4 9.49 -13.17 -0.50
C ARG A 4 9.34 -11.78 -1.12
N THR A 5 8.11 -11.37 -1.32
CA THR A 5 7.77 -10.05 -1.84
C THR A 5 6.78 -9.37 -0.92
N LEU A 6 6.59 -8.08 -1.14
CA LEU A 6 5.62 -7.30 -0.35
C LEU A 6 4.24 -7.43 -0.96
N GLY A 7 3.28 -7.90 -0.16
CA GLY A 7 1.87 -7.85 -0.50
C GLY A 7 1.19 -6.71 0.22
N ASN A 8 -0.01 -6.36 -0.20
CA ASN A 8 -0.76 -5.28 0.43
C ASN A 8 -2.26 -5.47 0.34
N ARG A 9 -2.96 -4.76 1.22
CA ARG A 9 -4.42 -4.69 1.28
C ARG A 9 -4.93 -3.27 1.02
N LEU A 10 -4.19 -2.50 0.22
CA LEU A 10 -4.53 -1.10 -0.06
C LEU A 10 -5.90 -0.95 -0.69
N ARG A 11 -6.20 -1.80 -1.67
CA ARG A 11 -7.49 -1.75 -2.36
C ARG A 11 -8.65 -2.00 -1.40
N VAL A 12 -8.51 -3.00 -0.52
CA VAL A 12 -9.53 -3.34 0.46
C VAL A 12 -9.72 -2.18 1.45
N ALA A 13 -8.61 -1.64 1.97
CA ALA A 13 -8.65 -0.54 2.92
C ALA A 13 -9.26 0.72 2.29
N ARG A 14 -8.94 1.00 1.02
CA ARG A 14 -9.54 2.10 0.27
C ARG A 14 -11.06 1.90 0.13
N ALA A 15 -11.46 0.68 -0.25
CA ALA A 15 -12.87 0.36 -0.45
C ALA A 15 -13.67 0.53 0.83
N GLU A 16 -13.09 0.18 1.98
CA GLU A 16 -13.73 0.36 3.28
C GLU A 16 -14.07 1.83 3.56
N LEU A 17 -13.23 2.75 3.06
CA LEU A 17 -13.42 4.19 3.23
C LEU A 17 -14.11 4.83 2.02
N GLU A 18 -14.42 4.04 1.00
CA GLU A 18 -15.07 4.50 -0.23
C GLU A 18 -14.30 5.63 -0.92
N ILE A 19 -12.96 5.53 -0.93
CA ILE A 19 -12.13 6.53 -1.61
C ILE A 19 -11.47 5.91 -2.84
N SER A 20 -11.25 6.78 -3.85
CA SER A 20 -10.60 6.38 -5.10
C SER A 20 -9.09 6.33 -4.94
N GLN A 21 -8.41 5.73 -5.93
CA GLN A 21 -6.95 5.77 -6.00
C GLN A 21 -6.44 7.22 -6.05
N GLU A 22 -7.11 8.08 -6.80
CA GLU A 22 -6.71 9.48 -6.90
C GLU A 22 -6.87 10.22 -5.58
N GLN A 23 -7.97 9.98 -4.87
CA GLN A 23 -8.18 10.59 -3.56
C GLN A 23 -7.10 10.15 -2.58
N LEU A 24 -6.76 8.86 -2.54
CA LEU A 24 -5.69 8.37 -1.68
C LEU A 24 -4.35 8.98 -2.07
N ALA A 25 -4.06 9.05 -3.37
CA ALA A 25 -2.83 9.65 -3.88
C ALA A 25 -2.68 11.09 -3.38
N ASN A 26 -3.75 11.87 -3.48
CA ASN A 26 -3.76 13.26 -3.02
C ASN A 26 -3.50 13.36 -1.51
N LEU A 27 -4.06 12.45 -0.72
CA LEU A 27 -3.90 12.46 0.73
C LEU A 27 -2.46 12.21 1.16
N VAL A 28 -1.70 11.44 0.41
CA VAL A 28 -0.32 11.09 0.77
C VAL A 28 0.72 11.77 -0.12
N GLY A 29 0.29 12.62 -1.05
CA GLY A 29 1.22 13.44 -1.85
C GLY A 29 1.94 12.71 -2.96
N VAL A 30 1.30 11.70 -3.56
CA VAL A 30 1.85 10.98 -4.71
C VAL A 30 0.85 11.01 -5.87
N THR A 31 1.21 10.43 -7.01
CA THR A 31 0.33 10.36 -8.17
C THR A 31 -0.59 9.14 -8.07
N ARG A 32 -1.73 9.19 -8.78
CA ARG A 32 -2.63 8.04 -8.90
C ARG A 32 -1.88 6.82 -9.46
N GLN A 33 -0.96 7.04 -10.40
CA GLN A 33 -0.17 5.96 -10.99
C GLN A 33 0.67 5.24 -9.93
N THR A 34 1.22 5.99 -8.97
CA THR A 34 1.97 5.40 -7.85
C THR A 34 1.07 4.48 -7.02
N ILE A 35 -0.16 4.92 -6.70
CA ILE A 35 -1.09 4.09 -5.94
C ILE A 35 -1.46 2.83 -6.74
N SER A 36 -1.75 2.99 -8.02
CA SER A 36 -2.07 1.85 -8.90
C SER A 36 -0.92 0.84 -8.93
N SER A 37 0.31 1.31 -9.08
CA SER A 37 1.49 0.44 -9.12
C SER A 37 1.74 -0.25 -7.79
N LEU A 38 1.46 0.43 -6.67
CA LEU A 38 1.53 -0.18 -5.35
C LEU A 38 0.52 -1.31 -5.20
N GLU A 39 -0.73 -1.07 -5.58
CA GLU A 39 -1.81 -2.04 -5.42
C GLU A 39 -1.57 -3.30 -6.24
N THR A 40 -0.92 -3.18 -7.39
CA THR A 40 -0.63 -4.32 -8.27
C THR A 40 0.71 -4.99 -7.96
N GLY A 41 1.47 -4.45 -7.01
CA GLY A 41 2.76 -5.03 -6.62
C GLY A 41 3.92 -4.66 -7.53
N GLN A 42 3.73 -3.72 -8.45
CA GLN A 42 4.78 -3.29 -9.38
C GLN A 42 5.75 -2.29 -8.76
N TYR A 43 5.39 -1.72 -7.63
CA TYR A 43 6.21 -0.74 -6.94
C TYR A 43 6.19 -1.03 -5.44
N CYS A 44 7.38 -1.01 -4.83
CA CYS A 44 7.52 -1.20 -3.39
C CYS A 44 7.64 0.19 -2.73
N PRO A 45 6.78 0.53 -1.77
CA PRO A 45 6.83 1.87 -1.18
C PRO A 45 8.04 2.02 -0.27
N SER A 46 8.48 3.27 -0.09
CA SER A 46 9.41 3.61 0.97
C SER A 46 8.72 3.38 2.32
N ALA A 47 9.51 3.28 3.37
CA ALA A 47 8.97 3.18 4.73
C ALA A 47 8.08 4.39 5.04
N LEU A 48 8.51 5.59 4.65
CA LEU A 48 7.71 6.79 4.87
C LEU A 48 6.34 6.69 4.19
N LEU A 49 6.32 6.31 2.92
CA LEU A 49 5.06 6.21 2.19
C LEU A 49 4.15 5.14 2.80
N ALA A 50 4.72 4.00 3.23
CA ALA A 50 3.93 2.95 3.87
C ALA A 50 3.25 3.47 5.15
N PHE A 51 3.97 4.22 5.98
CA PHE A 51 3.41 4.80 7.19
C PHE A 51 2.38 5.89 6.90
N LEU A 52 2.61 6.72 5.88
CA LEU A 52 1.64 7.74 5.47
C LEU A 52 0.33 7.10 4.99
N LEU A 53 0.43 6.04 4.20
CA LEU A 53 -0.75 5.30 3.73
C LEU A 53 -1.53 4.70 4.89
N ALA A 54 -0.83 4.06 5.82
CA ALA A 54 -1.46 3.47 7.00
C ALA A 54 -2.17 4.53 7.84
N ASP A 55 -1.52 5.67 8.04
CA ASP A 55 -2.09 6.79 8.80
C ASP A 55 -3.39 7.28 8.16
N GLN A 56 -3.39 7.51 6.85
CA GLN A 56 -4.57 8.02 6.15
C GLN A 56 -5.70 7.00 6.08
N LEU A 57 -5.37 5.71 6.06
CA LEU A 57 -6.38 4.66 5.99
C LEU A 57 -6.84 4.17 7.36
N GLY A 58 -6.28 4.72 8.43
CA GLY A 58 -6.64 4.33 9.80
C GLY A 58 -6.25 2.89 10.12
N LYS A 59 -5.15 2.43 9.54
CA LYS A 59 -4.65 1.07 9.72
C LYS A 59 -3.24 1.10 10.27
N ARG A 60 -2.83 -0.03 10.87
CA ARG A 60 -1.43 -0.25 11.19
C ARG A 60 -0.70 -0.66 9.92
N VAL A 61 0.61 -0.39 9.85
CA VAL A 61 1.40 -0.76 8.69
C VAL A 61 1.33 -2.28 8.45
N ASP A 62 1.39 -3.07 9.52
CA ASP A 62 1.34 -4.53 9.42
C ASP A 62 -0.06 -5.08 9.13
N GLU A 63 -1.10 -4.26 9.22
CA GLU A 63 -2.44 -4.61 8.73
C GLU A 63 -2.58 -4.36 7.23
N LEU A 64 -1.76 -3.43 6.72
CA LEU A 64 -1.86 -2.96 5.34
C LEU A 64 -0.87 -3.66 4.41
N PHE A 65 0.30 -3.99 4.93
CA PHE A 65 1.37 -4.65 4.17
C PHE A 65 1.78 -5.95 4.85
N PHE A 66 2.19 -6.92 4.05
CA PHE A 66 2.60 -8.22 4.56
C PHE A 66 3.61 -8.86 3.60
N LEU A 67 4.36 -9.82 4.11
CA LEU A 67 5.27 -10.60 3.27
C LEU A 67 4.50 -11.75 2.65
N LYS A 68 4.71 -11.98 1.36
CA LYS A 68 4.15 -13.14 0.66
C LYS A 68 5.26 -13.89 -0.06
N GLY A 69 5.00 -15.16 -0.38
CA GLY A 69 6.00 -16.04 -0.96
C GLY A 69 6.65 -16.91 0.10
N GLU A 70 7.54 -17.78 -0.33
CA GLU A 70 8.18 -18.73 0.56
C GLU A 70 9.31 -18.06 1.35
N ALA A 71 9.47 -18.49 2.60
CA ALA A 71 10.62 -18.12 3.41
C ALA A 71 11.89 -18.73 2.79
N PRO A 72 13.05 -18.04 2.89
CA PRO A 72 14.31 -18.57 2.36
C PRO A 72 14.76 -19.83 3.10
#